data_ba62d133e84e2a38a0fd0199cdcbaaa7
#
_entry.id   ba62d133e84e2a38a0fd0199cdcbaaa7
#
_cell.length_a   1.000
_cell.length_b   1.000
_cell.length_c   1.000
_cell.angle_alpha   90.00
_cell.angle_beta   90.00
_cell.angle_gamma   90.00
#
_symmetry.space_group_name_H-M   'P 1'
#
loop_
_entity.id
_entity.type
_entity.pdbx_description
1 polymer ?
#
loop_
_entity_poly.entity_id
_entity_poly.type
_entity_poly.pdbx_seq_one_letter_code
_entity_poly.pdbx_strand_id
1 'polypeptide(L)'
;GMPVIEAFGAEHLRSGLPICYTSVDSVFQIAAHEEHFGLQNLYDLCQDMAGILHKMKVGRVIARPFVGSLETGFQRTLNRRDFAMDPPSATLCEWVMQAGRPVHAIGKIGDIFSMRGITRCRKGSDAQLMEHLADEMRQAPDGSLTFANFVEFDTLFGHRRDAEGYARALEWFDAQIGPILAQSRPDDLVIFTADHGNDPTWRGTDHTREQVPVLVHGQNLAQNQVFDRMIPFQDVAATVAAHLGVVAQGQGRSFL
;
A
#
# COMPACT_ATOMS: atom_id res chain seq x y z
N GLY A 1 -0.98 9.95 -16.52
CA GLY A 1 -1.80 9.07 -17.39
C GLY A 1 -2.92 9.78 -18.13
N MET A 2 -3.55 10.87 -17.61
CA MET A 2 -4.54 11.62 -18.43
C MET A 2 -3.91 12.20 -19.70
N PRO A 3 -2.74 12.85 -19.69
CA PRO A 3 -2.13 13.34 -20.92
C PRO A 3 -1.91 12.27 -21.99
N VAL A 4 -1.65 11.02 -21.59
CA VAL A 4 -1.52 9.90 -22.54
C VAL A 4 -2.88 9.54 -23.18
N ILE A 5 -3.94 9.53 -22.36
CA ILE A 5 -5.30 9.27 -22.87
C ILE A 5 -5.77 10.40 -23.80
N GLU A 6 -5.47 11.65 -23.45
CA GLU A 6 -5.78 12.80 -24.29
C GLU A 6 -5.03 12.77 -25.63
N ALA A 7 -3.75 12.36 -25.62
CA ALA A 7 -2.94 12.27 -26.84
C ALA A 7 -3.37 11.12 -27.76
N PHE A 8 -3.77 9.98 -27.23
CA PHE A 8 -4.00 8.76 -28.01
C PHE A 8 -5.45 8.28 -28.00
N GLY A 9 -6.37 8.91 -27.28
CA GLY A 9 -7.77 8.48 -27.16
C GLY A 9 -8.52 8.49 -28.49
N ALA A 10 -8.27 9.49 -29.34
CA ALA A 10 -8.86 9.55 -30.68
C ALA A 10 -8.37 8.38 -31.58
N GLU A 11 -7.08 8.09 -31.53
CA GLU A 11 -6.50 6.96 -32.27
C GLU A 11 -7.05 5.63 -31.75
N HIS A 12 -7.20 5.47 -30.44
CA HIS A 12 -7.83 4.32 -29.82
C HIS A 12 -9.26 4.10 -30.34
N LEU A 13 -10.10 5.16 -30.34
CA LEU A 13 -11.48 5.07 -30.85
C LEU A 13 -11.53 4.69 -32.33
N ARG A 14 -10.57 5.16 -33.13
CA ARG A 14 -10.51 4.87 -34.57
C ARG A 14 -9.98 3.47 -34.87
N SER A 15 -8.97 3.01 -34.15
CA SER A 15 -8.24 1.76 -34.44
C SER A 15 -8.77 0.56 -33.64
N GLY A 16 -9.41 0.80 -32.51
CA GLY A 16 -9.74 -0.23 -31.53
C GLY A 16 -8.54 -0.77 -30.73
N LEU A 17 -7.33 -0.25 -30.95
CA LEU A 17 -6.13 -0.70 -30.24
C LEU A 17 -6.04 -0.06 -28.85
N PRO A 18 -5.72 -0.82 -27.79
CA PRO A 18 -5.58 -0.27 -26.45
C PRO A 18 -4.33 0.62 -26.35
N ILE A 19 -4.35 1.57 -25.43
CA ILE A 19 -3.25 2.49 -25.14
C ILE A 19 -2.38 1.88 -24.04
N CYS A 20 -1.12 1.53 -24.34
CA CYS A 20 -0.18 0.98 -23.38
C CYS A 20 0.85 2.02 -22.98
N TYR A 21 1.12 2.14 -21.68
CA TYR A 21 2.16 3.03 -21.15
C TYR A 21 2.69 2.52 -19.82
N THR A 22 3.87 2.98 -19.46
CA THR A 22 4.52 2.63 -18.19
C THR A 22 4.56 3.84 -17.26
N SER A 23 4.78 3.59 -16.00
CA SER A 23 5.16 4.58 -15.01
C SER A 23 6.24 4.00 -14.10
N VAL A 24 6.81 4.81 -13.24
CA VAL A 24 7.69 4.34 -12.16
C VAL A 24 7.00 3.24 -11.34
N ASP A 25 7.69 2.57 -10.46
CA ASP A 25 7.18 1.50 -9.58
C ASP A 25 6.87 0.16 -10.27
N SER A 26 7.56 -0.14 -11.36
CA SER A 26 7.37 -1.42 -12.08
C SER A 26 5.91 -1.69 -12.46
N VAL A 27 5.27 -0.71 -13.09
CA VAL A 27 3.85 -0.74 -13.48
C VAL A 27 3.68 -0.69 -14.98
N PHE A 28 2.87 -1.59 -15.53
CA PHE A 28 2.39 -1.56 -16.89
C PHE A 28 0.90 -1.21 -16.91
N GLN A 29 0.52 -0.16 -17.62
CA GLN A 29 -0.84 0.36 -17.66
C GLN A 29 -1.44 0.19 -19.04
N ILE A 30 -2.70 -0.25 -19.10
CA ILE A 30 -3.48 -0.41 -20.32
C ILE A 30 -4.74 0.44 -20.18
N ALA A 31 -4.87 1.45 -21.01
CA ALA A 31 -6.07 2.27 -21.07
C ALA A 31 -6.91 1.92 -22.30
N ALA A 32 -8.22 1.84 -22.11
CA ALA A 32 -9.19 1.64 -23.18
C ALA A 32 -10.54 2.28 -22.83
N HIS A 33 -11.29 2.65 -23.85
CA HIS A 33 -12.62 3.24 -23.69
C HIS A 33 -13.63 2.16 -23.30
N GLU A 34 -14.37 2.38 -22.20
CA GLU A 34 -15.24 1.36 -21.61
C GLU A 34 -16.33 0.85 -22.57
N GLU A 35 -16.95 1.76 -23.30
CA GLU A 35 -18.06 1.41 -24.20
C GLU A 35 -17.57 0.91 -25.56
N HIS A 36 -16.45 1.47 -26.06
CA HIS A 36 -15.96 1.15 -27.40
C HIS A 36 -15.14 -0.15 -27.42
N PHE A 37 -14.23 -0.31 -26.48
CA PHE A 37 -13.38 -1.51 -26.34
C PHE A 37 -14.08 -2.59 -25.50
N GLY A 38 -14.90 -2.19 -24.56
CA GLY A 38 -15.55 -3.05 -23.58
C GLY A 38 -14.74 -3.17 -22.29
N LEU A 39 -15.38 -2.88 -21.14
CA LEU A 39 -14.72 -2.95 -19.85
C LEU A 39 -14.20 -4.35 -19.53
N GLN A 40 -15.01 -5.38 -19.82
CA GLN A 40 -14.58 -6.77 -19.58
C GLN A 40 -13.43 -7.18 -20.49
N ASN A 41 -13.43 -6.78 -21.75
CA ASN A 41 -12.32 -7.04 -22.68
C ASN A 41 -11.02 -6.40 -22.18
N LEU A 42 -11.08 -5.21 -21.58
CA LEU A 42 -9.93 -4.57 -20.98
C LEU A 42 -9.42 -5.37 -19.78
N TYR A 43 -10.30 -5.88 -18.93
CA TYR A 43 -9.90 -6.71 -17.78
C TYR A 43 -9.29 -8.04 -18.22
N ASP A 44 -9.87 -8.70 -19.21
CA ASP A 44 -9.35 -9.97 -19.74
C ASP A 44 -7.96 -9.76 -20.37
N LEU A 45 -7.79 -8.71 -21.16
CA LEU A 45 -6.48 -8.33 -21.70
C LEU A 45 -5.45 -8.05 -20.59
N CYS A 46 -5.83 -7.30 -19.56
CA CYS A 46 -4.94 -7.04 -18.43
C CYS A 46 -4.56 -8.32 -17.67
N GLN A 47 -5.51 -9.24 -17.50
CA GLN A 47 -5.26 -10.53 -16.86
C GLN A 47 -4.27 -11.39 -17.67
N ASP A 48 -4.43 -11.45 -18.98
CA ASP A 48 -3.53 -12.19 -19.89
C ASP A 48 -2.14 -11.58 -19.87
N MET A 49 -2.04 -10.24 -19.94
CA MET A 49 -0.78 -9.52 -19.88
C MET A 49 -0.10 -9.68 -18.51
N ALA A 50 -0.85 -9.75 -17.42
CA ALA A 50 -0.32 -10.04 -16.10
C ALA A 50 0.37 -11.43 -16.06
N GLY A 51 -0.22 -12.43 -16.68
CA GLY A 51 0.37 -13.77 -16.80
C GLY A 51 1.74 -13.80 -17.49
N ILE A 52 1.98 -12.85 -18.40
CA ILE A 52 3.27 -12.68 -19.10
C ILE A 52 4.22 -11.79 -18.30
N LEU A 53 3.75 -10.59 -17.93
CA LEU A 53 4.58 -9.52 -17.37
C LEU A 53 5.05 -9.81 -15.93
N HIS A 54 4.26 -10.53 -15.14
CA HIS A 54 4.69 -10.98 -13.80
C HIS A 54 5.91 -11.92 -13.87
N LYS A 55 6.01 -12.74 -14.91
CA LYS A 55 7.23 -13.56 -15.15
C LYS A 55 8.46 -12.70 -15.43
N MET A 56 8.25 -11.52 -16.00
CA MET A 56 9.29 -10.53 -16.25
C MET A 56 9.55 -9.60 -15.06
N LYS A 57 8.94 -9.88 -13.89
CA LYS A 57 9.05 -9.07 -12.66
C LYS A 57 8.43 -7.68 -12.75
N VAL A 58 7.48 -7.47 -13.65
CA VAL A 58 6.64 -6.28 -13.63
C VAL A 58 5.63 -6.44 -12.49
N GLY A 59 5.67 -5.55 -11.51
CA GLY A 59 4.94 -5.69 -10.26
C GLY A 59 3.42 -5.61 -10.40
N ARG A 60 2.92 -4.79 -11.33
CA ARG A 60 1.48 -4.61 -11.55
C ARG A 60 1.14 -4.37 -13.01
N VAL A 61 0.04 -4.95 -13.46
CA VAL A 61 -0.68 -4.54 -14.68
C VAL A 61 -1.95 -3.83 -14.25
N ILE A 62 -2.21 -2.64 -14.78
CA ILE A 62 -3.35 -1.81 -14.35
C ILE A 62 -4.28 -1.53 -15.53
N ALA A 63 -5.52 -1.94 -15.39
CA ALA A 63 -6.60 -1.50 -16.28
C ALA A 63 -6.97 -0.04 -15.96
N ARG A 64 -6.93 0.82 -16.97
CA ARG A 64 -7.26 2.25 -16.91
C ARG A 64 -8.42 2.58 -17.84
N PRO A 65 -9.63 2.18 -17.48
CA PRO A 65 -10.80 2.48 -18.29
C PRO A 65 -11.10 3.99 -18.32
N PHE A 66 -11.58 4.45 -19.46
CA PHE A 66 -11.99 5.83 -19.67
C PHE A 66 -13.24 5.92 -20.57
N VAL A 67 -13.88 7.07 -20.57
CA VAL A 67 -15.03 7.43 -21.39
C VAL A 67 -14.82 8.79 -22.03
N GLY A 68 -15.72 9.19 -22.94
CA GLY A 68 -15.68 10.51 -23.57
C GLY A 68 -15.24 10.46 -25.03
N SER A 69 -15.09 11.63 -25.64
CA SER A 69 -14.75 11.79 -27.06
C SER A 69 -13.83 13.00 -27.26
N LEU A 70 -13.41 13.25 -28.51
CA LEU A 70 -12.70 14.47 -28.87
C LEU A 70 -13.51 15.74 -28.59
N GLU A 71 -14.83 15.66 -28.66
CA GLU A 71 -15.73 16.79 -28.46
C GLU A 71 -15.98 17.08 -26.97
N THR A 72 -16.13 16.02 -26.17
CA THR A 72 -16.48 16.11 -24.74
C THR A 72 -15.27 16.08 -23.81
N GLY A 73 -14.10 15.75 -24.36
CA GLY A 73 -12.92 15.40 -23.59
C GLY A 73 -12.97 13.97 -23.05
N PHE A 74 -11.81 13.43 -22.70
CA PHE A 74 -11.70 12.08 -22.12
C PHE A 74 -11.64 12.16 -20.59
N GLN A 75 -12.26 11.19 -19.92
CA GLN A 75 -12.28 11.11 -18.46
C GLN A 75 -12.06 9.67 -18.01
N ARG A 76 -11.23 9.46 -16.99
CA ARG A 76 -11.10 8.15 -16.35
C ARG A 76 -12.35 7.81 -15.56
N THR A 77 -12.71 6.55 -15.58
CA THR A 77 -13.79 6.04 -14.75
C THR A 77 -13.26 5.50 -13.42
N LEU A 78 -14.16 5.15 -12.52
CA LEU A 78 -13.85 4.51 -11.24
C LEU A 78 -13.56 3.01 -11.36
N ASN A 79 -13.74 2.43 -12.55
CA ASN A 79 -13.56 1.00 -12.84
C ASN A 79 -12.09 0.61 -13.05
N ARG A 80 -11.15 1.35 -12.44
CA ARG A 80 -9.75 0.93 -12.37
C ARG A 80 -9.63 -0.42 -11.68
N ARG A 81 -8.80 -1.31 -12.27
CA ARG A 81 -8.47 -2.58 -11.65
C ARG A 81 -6.96 -2.85 -11.75
N ASP A 82 -6.37 -3.22 -10.62
CA ASP A 82 -4.96 -3.55 -10.52
C ASP A 82 -4.81 -5.08 -10.45
N PHE A 83 -3.93 -5.61 -11.30
CA PHE A 83 -3.51 -7.01 -11.33
C PHE A 83 -2.09 -7.04 -10.77
N ALA A 84 -1.97 -7.24 -9.46
CA ALA A 84 -0.68 -7.27 -8.77
C ALA A 84 -0.02 -8.64 -8.89
N MET A 85 1.31 -8.65 -8.94
CA MET A 85 2.11 -9.86 -8.82
C MET A 85 2.04 -10.36 -7.37
N ASP A 86 1.86 -11.65 -7.20
CA ASP A 86 1.99 -12.25 -5.88
C ASP A 86 3.40 -12.03 -5.31
N PRO A 87 3.55 -11.89 -4.00
CA PRO A 87 4.84 -11.90 -3.36
C PRO A 87 5.66 -13.15 -3.80
N PRO A 88 6.95 -12.98 -4.15
CA PRO A 88 7.75 -14.08 -4.69
C PRO A 88 8.09 -15.17 -3.68
N SER A 89 7.87 -14.90 -2.40
CA SER A 89 8.05 -15.83 -1.28
C SER A 89 7.06 -15.50 -0.16
N ALA A 90 6.91 -16.42 0.80
CA ALA A 90 6.05 -16.19 1.95
C ALA A 90 6.47 -14.91 2.72
N THR A 91 5.51 -14.07 3.03
CA THR A 91 5.69 -12.82 3.76
C THR A 91 5.35 -12.97 5.24
N LEU A 92 5.60 -11.93 6.04
CA LEU A 92 5.18 -11.92 7.44
C LEU A 92 3.70 -12.26 7.62
N CYS A 93 2.83 -11.75 6.75
CA CYS A 93 1.39 -12.05 6.81
C CYS A 93 1.14 -13.56 6.67
N GLU A 94 1.82 -14.20 5.73
CA GLU A 94 1.70 -15.66 5.53
C GLU A 94 2.31 -16.45 6.68
N TRP A 95 3.44 -16.03 7.25
CA TRP A 95 4.04 -16.71 8.40
C TRP A 95 3.11 -16.73 9.62
N VAL A 96 2.48 -15.57 9.89
CA VAL A 96 1.51 -15.41 10.99
C VAL A 96 0.26 -16.26 10.75
N MET A 97 -0.29 -16.25 9.53
CA MET A 97 -1.45 -17.06 9.18
C MET A 97 -1.14 -18.56 9.22
N GLN A 98 0.03 -19.00 8.75
CA GLN A 98 0.48 -20.41 8.82
C GLN A 98 0.66 -20.89 10.26
N ALA A 99 0.98 -19.99 11.19
CA ALA A 99 0.99 -20.28 12.63
C ALA A 99 -0.42 -20.32 13.27
N GLY A 100 -1.47 -20.28 12.47
CA GLY A 100 -2.86 -20.32 12.92
C GLY A 100 -3.36 -19.01 13.55
N ARG A 101 -2.69 -17.89 13.28
CA ARG A 101 -3.03 -16.59 13.85
C ARG A 101 -3.65 -15.66 12.82
N PRO A 102 -4.65 -14.84 13.19
CA PRO A 102 -5.30 -13.94 12.24
C PRO A 102 -4.40 -12.75 11.89
N VAL A 103 -4.55 -12.30 10.65
CA VAL A 103 -3.90 -11.10 10.10
C VAL A 103 -4.97 -10.14 9.61
N HIS A 104 -5.02 -8.96 10.21
CA HIS A 104 -5.98 -7.91 9.90
C HIS A 104 -5.27 -6.79 9.13
N ALA A 105 -5.64 -6.62 7.89
CA ALA A 105 -5.10 -5.56 7.03
C ALA A 105 -6.01 -4.32 7.07
N ILE A 106 -5.39 -3.16 7.14
CA ILE A 106 -6.05 -1.85 7.10
C ILE A 106 -5.41 -1.02 5.98
N GLY A 107 -6.23 -0.41 5.11
CA GLY A 107 -5.77 0.37 3.97
C GLY A 107 -5.38 -0.49 2.77
N LYS A 108 -4.25 -0.20 2.13
CA LYS A 108 -3.79 -0.90 0.91
C LYS A 108 -3.05 -2.21 1.16
N ILE A 109 -2.86 -2.62 2.39
CA ILE A 109 -2.07 -3.83 2.71
C ILE A 109 -2.62 -5.06 1.97
N GLY A 110 -3.95 -5.23 1.93
CA GLY A 110 -4.56 -6.32 1.18
C GLY A 110 -4.22 -6.32 -0.31
N ASP A 111 -4.19 -5.15 -0.93
CA ASP A 111 -3.85 -5.00 -2.35
C ASP A 111 -2.36 -5.23 -2.62
N ILE A 112 -1.48 -4.74 -1.73
CA ILE A 112 -0.03 -4.88 -1.85
C ILE A 112 0.38 -6.36 -1.78
N PHE A 113 -0.23 -7.12 -0.89
CA PHE A 113 0.10 -8.53 -0.69
C PHE A 113 -0.84 -9.48 -1.45
N SER A 114 -1.67 -8.99 -2.39
CA SER A 114 -2.64 -9.80 -3.15
C SER A 114 -3.55 -10.66 -2.25
N MET A 115 -3.91 -10.15 -1.07
CA MET A 115 -4.64 -10.84 0.00
C MET A 115 -3.95 -12.10 0.55
N ARG A 116 -2.70 -12.38 0.16
CA ARG A 116 -1.98 -13.55 0.66
C ARG A 116 -1.61 -13.40 2.14
N GLY A 117 -1.99 -14.38 2.93
CA GLY A 117 -1.75 -14.36 4.38
C GLY A 117 -2.64 -13.37 5.15
N ILE A 118 -3.74 -12.87 4.56
CA ILE A 118 -4.61 -11.88 5.17
C ILE A 118 -5.98 -12.48 5.45
N THR A 119 -6.41 -12.42 6.71
CA THR A 119 -7.71 -12.94 7.16
C THR A 119 -8.86 -12.00 6.80
N ARG A 120 -8.64 -10.69 6.97
CA ARG A 120 -9.60 -9.65 6.59
C ARG A 120 -8.89 -8.36 6.22
N CYS A 121 -9.52 -7.54 5.37
CA CYS A 121 -9.01 -6.24 4.96
C CYS A 121 -10.11 -5.18 5.06
N ARG A 122 -9.80 -4.05 5.70
CA ARG A 122 -10.70 -2.88 5.85
C ARG A 122 -10.07 -1.69 5.11
N LYS A 123 -10.85 -1.03 4.26
CA LYS A 123 -10.41 0.10 3.42
C LYS A 123 -11.18 1.37 3.77
N GLY A 124 -10.67 2.51 3.36
CA GLY A 124 -11.31 3.81 3.56
C GLY A 124 -10.34 4.97 3.39
N SER A 125 -10.78 6.18 3.73
CA SER A 125 -9.93 7.35 3.96
C SER A 125 -9.09 7.16 5.21
N ASP A 126 -8.00 7.91 5.38
CA ASP A 126 -7.14 7.79 6.56
C ASP A 126 -7.93 8.00 7.87
N ALA A 127 -8.94 8.86 7.88
CA ALA A 127 -9.84 9.01 9.03
C ALA A 127 -10.60 7.70 9.34
N GLN A 128 -11.16 7.04 8.33
CA GLN A 128 -11.83 5.75 8.51
C GLN A 128 -10.85 4.63 8.88
N LEU A 129 -9.62 4.67 8.34
CA LEU A 129 -8.58 3.71 8.70
C LEU A 129 -8.16 3.85 10.16
N MET A 130 -8.15 5.08 10.69
CA MET A 130 -7.88 5.33 12.12
C MET A 130 -8.99 4.75 13.02
N GLU A 131 -10.27 4.90 12.63
CA GLU A 131 -11.38 4.24 13.33
C GLU A 131 -11.23 2.72 13.30
N HIS A 132 -10.84 2.17 12.15
CA HIS A 132 -10.59 0.74 12.00
C HIS A 132 -9.43 0.25 12.88
N LEU A 133 -8.35 1.05 12.97
CA LEU A 133 -7.23 0.74 13.85
C LEU A 133 -7.65 0.75 15.32
N ALA A 134 -8.45 1.74 15.74
CA ALA A 134 -8.99 1.79 17.09
C ALA A 134 -9.88 0.58 17.41
N ASP A 135 -10.67 0.10 16.44
CA ASP A 135 -11.45 -1.13 16.61
C ASP A 135 -10.56 -2.36 16.79
N GLU A 136 -9.49 -2.48 15.99
CA GLU A 136 -8.53 -3.61 16.12
C GLU A 136 -7.83 -3.58 17.49
N MET A 137 -7.39 -2.42 17.95
CA MET A 137 -6.76 -2.31 19.28
C MET A 137 -7.68 -2.82 20.41
N ARG A 138 -8.99 -2.63 20.28
CA ARG A 138 -9.96 -3.12 21.26
C ARG A 138 -10.32 -4.59 21.11
N GLN A 139 -10.40 -5.10 19.88
CA GLN A 139 -11.10 -6.35 19.57
C GLN A 139 -10.23 -7.44 18.98
N ALA A 140 -9.05 -7.12 18.47
CA ALA A 140 -8.18 -8.11 17.86
C ALA A 140 -7.78 -9.18 18.90
N PRO A 141 -7.83 -10.46 18.53
CA PRO A 141 -7.46 -11.54 19.45
C PRO A 141 -5.96 -11.53 19.74
N ASP A 142 -5.60 -12.06 20.91
CA ASP A 142 -4.19 -12.19 21.29
C ASP A 142 -3.40 -12.96 20.25
N GLY A 143 -2.18 -12.51 20.00
CA GLY A 143 -1.29 -13.10 19.00
C GLY A 143 -1.66 -12.79 17.56
N SER A 144 -2.63 -11.91 17.28
CA SER A 144 -2.93 -11.45 15.93
C SER A 144 -1.91 -10.41 15.44
N LEU A 145 -1.84 -10.24 14.11
CA LEU A 145 -1.15 -9.14 13.46
C LEU A 145 -2.17 -8.17 12.88
N THR A 146 -2.12 -6.89 13.29
CA THR A 146 -2.79 -5.81 12.58
C THR A 146 -1.75 -5.01 11.80
N PHE A 147 -1.92 -4.94 10.47
CA PHE A 147 -1.02 -4.22 9.59
C PHE A 147 -1.78 -3.10 8.88
N ALA A 148 -1.46 -1.85 9.23
CA ALA A 148 -2.14 -0.66 8.73
C ALA A 148 -1.24 0.16 7.80
N ASN A 149 -1.83 0.71 6.72
CA ASN A 149 -1.16 1.62 5.80
C ASN A 149 -2.02 2.87 5.59
N PHE A 150 -1.56 4.00 6.12
CA PHE A 150 -2.17 5.31 5.95
C PHE A 150 -1.58 5.97 4.71
N VAL A 151 -2.36 6.10 3.64
CA VAL A 151 -1.83 6.42 2.31
C VAL A 151 -1.95 7.88 1.92
N GLU A 152 -2.70 8.70 2.66
CA GLU A 152 -2.96 10.09 2.28
C GLU A 152 -1.72 10.96 2.42
N PHE A 153 -0.78 10.64 3.31
CA PHE A 153 0.53 11.27 3.39
C PHE A 153 1.23 11.30 2.03
N ASP A 154 1.23 10.17 1.36
CA ASP A 154 1.83 9.99 0.04
C ASP A 154 0.95 10.59 -1.07
N THR A 155 -0.31 10.14 -1.16
CA THR A 155 -1.17 10.40 -2.31
C THR A 155 -1.76 11.81 -2.36
N LEU A 156 -2.07 12.41 -1.22
CA LEU A 156 -2.68 13.73 -1.15
C LEU A 156 -1.64 14.84 -0.96
N PHE A 157 -0.56 14.58 -0.24
CA PHE A 157 0.38 15.60 0.16
C PHE A 157 1.78 15.42 -0.44
N GLY A 158 2.38 14.22 -0.33
CA GLY A 158 3.72 13.92 -0.81
C GLY A 158 3.87 14.12 -2.32
N HIS A 159 3.12 13.40 -3.12
CA HIS A 159 3.12 13.53 -4.59
C HIS A 159 2.65 14.89 -5.10
N ARG A 160 1.84 15.60 -4.33
CA ARG A 160 1.34 16.95 -4.69
C ARG A 160 2.25 18.07 -4.23
N ARG A 161 3.31 17.75 -3.49
CA ARG A 161 4.24 18.74 -2.92
C ARG A 161 3.54 19.77 -2.02
N ASP A 162 2.52 19.32 -1.30
CA ASP A 162 1.80 20.12 -0.30
C ASP A 162 2.42 19.90 1.08
N ALA A 163 3.49 20.67 1.36
CA ALA A 163 4.23 20.57 2.63
C ALA A 163 3.36 20.97 3.84
N GLU A 164 2.49 21.95 3.69
CA GLU A 164 1.58 22.37 4.77
C GLU A 164 0.51 21.31 5.04
N GLY A 165 -0.07 20.73 3.99
CA GLY A 165 -1.02 19.61 4.11
C GLY A 165 -0.38 18.40 4.77
N TYR A 166 0.87 18.10 4.39
CA TYR A 166 1.64 17.00 4.99
C TYR A 166 1.86 17.22 6.49
N ALA A 167 2.26 18.44 6.90
CA ALA A 167 2.44 18.80 8.30
C ALA A 167 1.12 18.68 9.08
N ARG A 168 0.02 19.21 8.55
CA ARG A 168 -1.31 19.07 9.19
C ARG A 168 -1.75 17.60 9.31
N ALA A 169 -1.43 16.77 8.33
CA ALA A 169 -1.73 15.33 8.40
C ALA A 169 -0.93 14.63 9.51
N LEU A 170 0.35 15.00 9.71
CA LEU A 170 1.16 14.49 10.82
C LEU A 170 0.61 14.92 12.19
N GLU A 171 0.26 16.20 12.35
CA GLU A 171 -0.35 16.72 13.57
C GLU A 171 -1.69 16.02 13.87
N TRP A 172 -2.51 15.81 12.84
CA TRP A 172 -3.76 15.07 12.96
C TRP A 172 -3.51 13.62 13.39
N PHE A 173 -2.56 12.93 12.74
CA PHE A 173 -2.22 11.55 13.07
C PHE A 173 -1.73 11.42 14.51
N ASP A 174 -0.84 12.30 14.95
CA ASP A 174 -0.33 12.33 16.32
C ASP A 174 -1.44 12.52 17.35
N ALA A 175 -2.37 13.44 17.08
CA ALA A 175 -3.52 13.68 17.95
C ALA A 175 -4.47 12.46 18.04
N GLN A 176 -4.61 11.68 16.97
CA GLN A 176 -5.48 10.51 16.94
C GLN A 176 -4.83 9.26 17.57
N ILE A 177 -3.52 9.09 17.39
CA ILE A 177 -2.85 7.86 17.78
C ILE A 177 -2.64 7.74 19.31
N GLY A 178 -2.48 8.84 20.01
CA GLY A 178 -2.31 8.83 21.45
C GLY A 178 -3.41 8.09 22.23
N PRO A 179 -4.70 8.42 22.02
CA PRO A 179 -5.83 7.69 22.63
C PRO A 179 -5.91 6.21 22.24
N ILE A 180 -5.40 5.84 21.04
CA ILE A 180 -5.36 4.44 20.58
C ILE A 180 -4.27 3.68 21.35
N LEU A 181 -3.06 4.25 21.46
CA LEU A 181 -1.95 3.65 22.23
C LEU A 181 -2.30 3.48 23.72
N ALA A 182 -3.11 4.37 24.28
CA ALA A 182 -3.56 4.25 25.65
C ALA A 182 -4.44 3.01 25.91
N GLN A 183 -4.94 2.36 24.85
CA GLN A 183 -5.73 1.13 24.89
C GLN A 183 -4.88 -0.14 24.71
N SER A 184 -3.56 0.00 24.48
CA SER A 184 -2.67 -1.16 24.30
C SER A 184 -2.62 -2.03 25.56
N ARG A 185 -2.62 -3.33 25.35
CA ARG A 185 -2.48 -4.34 26.41
C ARG A 185 -0.98 -4.48 26.77
N PRO A 186 -0.65 -5.04 27.93
CA PRO A 186 0.75 -5.17 28.38
C PRO A 186 1.69 -5.84 27.38
N ASP A 187 1.19 -6.82 26.63
CA ASP A 187 1.99 -7.60 25.67
C ASP A 187 1.80 -7.13 24.21
N ASP A 188 1.09 -6.03 23.98
CA ASP A 188 0.98 -5.47 22.64
C ASP A 188 2.29 -4.78 22.23
N LEU A 189 2.70 -5.00 20.99
CA LEU A 189 3.81 -4.33 20.32
C LEU A 189 3.27 -3.48 19.17
N VAL A 190 3.54 -2.18 19.20
CA VAL A 190 3.18 -1.25 18.13
C VAL A 190 4.44 -0.69 17.49
N ILE A 191 4.53 -0.80 16.16
CA ILE A 191 5.66 -0.29 15.38
C ILE A 191 5.12 0.72 14.37
N PHE A 192 5.67 1.93 14.39
CA PHE A 192 5.42 2.96 13.36
C PHE A 192 6.65 3.05 12.48
N THR A 193 6.42 2.96 11.18
CA THR A 193 7.46 3.12 10.17
C THR A 193 6.83 3.62 8.86
N ALA A 194 7.64 3.79 7.82
CA ALA A 194 7.16 4.04 6.47
C ALA A 194 7.83 3.06 5.51
N ASP A 195 7.23 2.85 4.35
CA ASP A 195 7.73 1.99 3.28
C ASP A 195 8.77 2.72 2.40
N HIS A 196 8.68 4.04 2.30
CA HIS A 196 9.61 4.92 1.58
C HIS A 196 9.48 6.36 2.07
N GLY A 197 10.36 7.23 1.59
CA GLY A 197 10.27 8.68 1.74
C GLY A 197 9.40 9.29 0.62
N ASN A 198 8.75 10.40 0.95
CA ASN A 198 8.12 11.28 -0.04
C ASN A 198 8.17 12.72 0.48
N ASP A 199 9.33 13.37 0.35
CA ASP A 199 9.55 14.73 0.81
C ASP A 199 8.69 15.72 0.01
N PRO A 200 7.69 16.37 0.64
CA PRO A 200 6.80 17.29 -0.06
C PRO A 200 7.49 18.61 -0.46
N THR A 201 8.74 18.83 -0.05
CA THR A 201 9.53 20.01 -0.45
C THR A 201 10.47 19.72 -1.61
N TRP A 202 10.62 18.45 -2.00
CA TRP A 202 11.51 18.05 -3.10
C TRP A 202 10.91 18.37 -4.47
N ARG A 203 11.78 18.52 -5.47
CA ARG A 203 11.37 18.71 -6.87
C ARG A 203 10.70 17.47 -7.47
N GLY A 204 9.85 17.68 -8.48
CA GLY A 204 9.13 16.60 -9.17
C GLY A 204 7.99 16.04 -8.33
N THR A 205 7.46 14.89 -8.71
CA THR A 205 6.30 14.25 -8.10
C THR A 205 6.56 12.80 -7.66
N ASP A 206 7.79 12.32 -7.80
CA ASP A 206 8.17 10.95 -7.45
C ASP A 206 8.51 10.85 -5.96
N HIS A 207 8.56 9.62 -5.47
CA HIS A 207 9.07 9.32 -4.13
C HIS A 207 10.50 9.82 -3.95
N THR A 208 10.86 10.10 -2.73
CA THR A 208 12.21 10.56 -2.37
C THR A 208 12.92 9.50 -1.54
N ARG A 209 14.25 9.63 -1.42
CA ARG A 209 15.08 8.57 -0.88
C ARG A 209 15.62 8.93 0.51
N GLU A 210 14.72 9.15 1.44
CA GLU A 210 15.06 9.34 2.85
C GLU A 210 15.11 8.01 3.60
N GLN A 211 15.81 8.04 4.72
CA GLN A 211 15.65 7.04 5.76
C GLN A 211 14.29 7.24 6.43
N VAL A 212 13.60 6.14 6.68
CA VAL A 212 12.32 6.19 7.39
C VAL A 212 12.50 5.93 8.88
N PRO A 213 11.68 6.53 9.76
CA PRO A 213 11.75 6.26 11.19
C PRO A 213 11.26 4.84 11.51
N VAL A 214 11.74 4.30 12.63
CA VAL A 214 11.15 3.14 13.29
C VAL A 214 10.92 3.52 14.75
N LEU A 215 9.66 3.71 15.12
CA LEU A 215 9.25 4.02 16.50
C LEU A 215 8.54 2.80 17.06
N VAL A 216 8.93 2.37 18.24
CA VAL A 216 8.41 1.17 18.88
C VAL A 216 7.78 1.52 20.22
N HIS A 217 6.54 1.07 20.41
CA HIS A 217 5.80 1.22 21.66
C HIS A 217 5.37 -0.14 22.19
N GLY A 218 5.53 -0.35 23.48
CA GLY A 218 5.08 -1.52 24.22
C GLY A 218 5.33 -1.34 25.71
N GLN A 219 4.38 -1.76 26.55
CA GLN A 219 4.45 -1.52 28.00
C GLN A 219 5.62 -2.27 28.66
N ASN A 220 6.00 -3.43 28.12
CA ASN A 220 7.08 -4.28 28.64
C ASN A 220 8.45 -3.96 28.01
N LEU A 221 8.55 -2.93 27.18
CA LEU A 221 9.81 -2.51 26.56
C LEU A 221 10.59 -1.54 27.45
N ALA A 222 11.92 -1.58 27.33
CA ALA A 222 12.78 -0.58 27.95
C ALA A 222 12.47 0.80 27.34
N GLN A 223 12.13 1.76 28.20
CA GLN A 223 11.72 3.09 27.77
C GLN A 223 12.92 3.96 27.38
N ASN A 224 12.68 4.95 26.52
CA ASN A 224 13.65 5.97 26.10
C ASN A 224 14.94 5.40 25.50
N GLN A 225 14.87 4.24 24.86
CA GLN A 225 15.99 3.69 24.12
C GLN A 225 16.06 4.32 22.73
N VAL A 226 17.24 4.77 22.34
CA VAL A 226 17.54 5.26 21.00
C VAL A 226 18.61 4.36 20.40
N PHE A 227 18.32 3.78 19.26
CA PHE A 227 19.26 2.97 18.50
C PHE A 227 19.74 3.78 17.31
N ASP A 228 20.96 4.30 17.38
CA ASP A 228 21.61 5.01 16.27
C ASP A 228 22.22 4.00 15.29
N ARG A 229 21.37 3.21 14.66
CA ARG A 229 21.77 2.27 13.61
C ARG A 229 20.71 2.14 12.53
N MET A 230 21.17 1.98 11.31
CA MET A 230 20.32 1.58 10.20
C MET A 230 20.00 0.09 10.27
N ILE A 231 18.72 -0.24 10.08
CA ILE A 231 18.25 -1.61 9.94
C ILE A 231 17.56 -1.79 8.59
N PRO A 232 17.67 -2.94 7.93
CA PRO A 232 16.92 -3.22 6.73
C PRO A 232 15.43 -3.45 7.06
N PHE A 233 14.54 -3.18 6.12
CA PHE A 233 13.09 -3.36 6.31
C PHE A 233 12.69 -4.77 6.76
N GLN A 234 13.41 -5.79 6.32
CA GLN A 234 13.18 -7.18 6.72
C GLN A 234 13.32 -7.44 8.22
N ASP A 235 14.06 -6.59 8.95
CA ASP A 235 14.22 -6.69 10.40
C ASP A 235 12.92 -6.35 11.13
N VAL A 236 12.07 -5.50 10.58
CA VAL A 236 10.72 -5.25 11.12
C VAL A 236 9.89 -6.54 11.10
N ALA A 237 9.89 -7.26 9.98
CA ALA A 237 9.18 -8.53 9.88
C ALA A 237 9.73 -9.59 10.86
N ALA A 238 11.05 -9.68 10.99
CA ALA A 238 11.70 -10.60 11.93
C ALA A 238 11.37 -10.24 13.39
N THR A 239 11.31 -8.94 13.72
CA THR A 239 10.95 -8.47 15.06
C THR A 239 9.50 -8.81 15.40
N VAL A 240 8.57 -8.55 14.49
CA VAL A 240 7.15 -8.92 14.68
C VAL A 240 6.99 -10.44 14.82
N ALA A 241 7.68 -11.22 13.97
CA ALA A 241 7.64 -12.68 14.06
C ALA A 241 8.17 -13.19 15.40
N ALA A 242 9.30 -12.64 15.88
CA ALA A 242 9.88 -12.99 17.19
C ALA A 242 8.93 -12.64 18.34
N HIS A 243 8.34 -11.45 18.33
CA HIS A 243 7.37 -11.01 19.33
C HIS A 243 6.13 -11.94 19.37
N LEU A 244 5.62 -12.32 18.21
CA LEU A 244 4.49 -13.24 18.11
C LEU A 244 4.87 -14.71 18.37
N GLY A 245 6.14 -15.06 18.52
CA GLY A 245 6.59 -16.46 18.63
C GLY A 245 6.33 -17.27 17.36
N VAL A 246 6.40 -16.61 16.19
CA VAL A 246 6.23 -17.22 14.87
C VAL A 246 7.59 -17.42 14.23
N VAL A 247 7.76 -18.53 13.52
CA VAL A 247 9.02 -18.82 12.82
C VAL A 247 9.14 -17.90 11.59
N ALA A 248 10.13 -16.99 11.63
CA ALA A 248 10.47 -16.16 10.50
C ALA A 248 11.14 -17.00 9.40
N GLN A 249 10.68 -16.85 8.15
CA GLN A 249 11.23 -17.54 6.97
C GLN A 249 12.15 -16.63 6.12
N GLY A 250 12.39 -15.39 6.58
CA GLY A 250 13.25 -14.40 5.92
C GLY A 250 14.62 -14.31 6.57
N GLN A 251 15.46 -13.40 6.00
CA GLN A 251 16.84 -13.17 6.47
C GLN A 251 16.95 -12.06 7.53
N GLY A 252 15.84 -11.42 7.89
CA GLY A 252 15.82 -10.36 8.89
C GLY A 252 16.21 -10.85 10.29
N ARG A 253 16.64 -9.89 11.13
CA ARG A 253 16.96 -10.14 12.54
C ARG A 253 16.08 -9.25 13.42
N SER A 254 15.55 -9.81 14.51
CA SER A 254 14.85 -9.00 15.50
C SER A 254 15.80 -7.97 16.09
N PHE A 255 15.29 -6.78 16.32
CA PHE A 255 15.99 -5.68 16.99
C PHE A 255 15.51 -5.45 18.44
N LEU A 256 14.57 -6.26 18.90
CA LEU A 256 14.09 -6.33 20.29
C LEU A 256 14.57 -7.61 20.98
#